data_c028933f04ab7d23c72d08e3b1ca4cf8
#
_entry.id   c028933f04ab7d23c72d08e3b1ca4cf8
#
_cell.length_a   1.000
_cell.length_b   1.000
_cell.length_c   1.000
_cell.angle_alpha   90.00
_cell.angle_beta   90.00
_cell.angle_gamma   90.00
#
_symmetry.space_group_name_H-M   'P 1'
#
loop_
_entity.id
_entity.type
_entity.pdbx_description
1 polymer ?
#
loop_
_entity_poly.entity_id
_entity_poly.type
_entity_poly.pdbx_seq_one_letter_code
_entity_poly.pdbx_strand_id
1 'polypeptide(L)'
;VAAILPANSIDRQRGQERSQPQGRPPARRRVAPWADTVFSLLTHGAAWLTLALLAGIIGSLLVGAAPAIKHFGLGFLVSTDWDPVQEKFGGLVMIYGTLMTSLIALLIAVPVSFGIALFLTELAPGWLRRPLGIAIELLAAVPSIVYGMWGLLVFGPILATYVQQPLQSLLNGVPYLGALVSGPPVGIGILSAGIILAIMIIPFIASVMRDVFEVTPAMLKESAYGLGSTTWEVVWKVVLPYTKTGVVGGIMLGLGRALGETMAVTFVIGNMNQLNSLSVFEAANSITSALANEFAEAGAGLHQASLIYLGLVLFFITFVVLACSKVLLNKLKKNEGART
;
A
#
# COMPACT_ATOMS: atom_id res chain seq x y z
N VAL A 1 68.40 -54.67 -1.31
CA VAL A 1 68.76 -54.02 -2.57
C VAL A 1 67.92 -52.77 -2.69
N ALA A 2 68.45 -51.58 -2.28
CA ALA A 2 67.81 -50.32 -2.37
C ALA A 2 68.17 -49.70 -3.74
N ALA A 3 67.14 -49.40 -4.54
CA ALA A 3 67.31 -48.69 -5.79
C ALA A 3 67.29 -47.16 -5.52
N ILE A 4 68.42 -46.53 -5.77
CA ILE A 4 68.61 -45.07 -5.68
C ILE A 4 68.00 -44.47 -6.97
N LEU A 5 66.96 -43.68 -6.86
CA LEU A 5 66.41 -42.86 -7.95
C LEU A 5 67.26 -41.60 -8.11
N PRO A 6 67.57 -41.12 -9.32
CA PRO A 6 68.47 -39.98 -9.52
C PRO A 6 67.70 -38.65 -9.24
N ALA A 7 68.37 -37.75 -8.50
CA ALA A 7 67.89 -36.47 -8.02
C ALA A 7 67.57 -35.38 -9.09
N ASN A 8 67.48 -35.73 -10.36
CA ASN A 8 67.41 -34.78 -11.47
C ASN A 8 66.02 -34.54 -12.13
N SER A 9 64.97 -35.12 -11.54
CA SER A 9 63.60 -34.98 -12.07
C SER A 9 62.76 -33.88 -11.39
N ILE A 10 63.17 -33.43 -10.21
CA ILE A 10 62.41 -32.44 -9.43
C ILE A 10 62.72 -31.01 -9.87
N ASP A 11 63.90 -30.74 -10.37
CA ASP A 11 64.31 -29.38 -10.83
C ASP A 11 63.75 -29.01 -12.22
N ARG A 12 63.36 -29.99 -13.04
CA ARG A 12 62.75 -29.71 -14.34
C ARG A 12 61.29 -29.35 -14.26
N GLN A 13 60.60 -29.75 -13.23
CA GLN A 13 59.18 -29.38 -13.03
C GLN A 13 58.99 -27.97 -12.44
N ARG A 14 59.97 -27.48 -11.66
CA ARG A 14 59.94 -26.09 -11.12
C ARG A 14 60.27 -25.02 -12.17
N GLY A 15 60.86 -25.39 -13.28
CA GLY A 15 61.20 -24.44 -14.37
C GLY A 15 60.03 -24.18 -15.33
N GLN A 16 59.01 -25.07 -15.41
CA GLN A 16 57.88 -24.91 -16.36
C GLN A 16 56.65 -24.19 -15.77
N GLU A 17 56.57 -24.01 -14.43
CA GLU A 17 55.47 -23.27 -13.82
C GLU A 17 55.64 -21.73 -13.83
N ARG A 18 56.73 -21.20 -14.35
CA ARG A 18 57.06 -19.75 -14.32
C ARG A 18 56.70 -18.96 -15.58
N SER A 19 55.99 -19.51 -16.54
CA SER A 19 55.68 -18.78 -17.77
C SER A 19 54.22 -18.93 -18.27
N GLN A 20 53.24 -18.95 -17.33
CA GLN A 20 51.90 -18.56 -17.75
C GLN A 20 51.85 -17.02 -17.80
N PRO A 21 51.59 -16.41 -18.97
CA PRO A 21 51.38 -14.98 -19.02
C PRO A 21 50.13 -14.69 -18.18
N GLN A 22 50.34 -14.01 -17.05
CA GLN A 22 49.21 -13.44 -16.28
C GLN A 22 48.38 -12.60 -17.27
N GLY A 23 47.23 -13.12 -17.69
CA GLY A 23 46.29 -12.42 -18.55
C GLY A 23 46.02 -11.05 -17.90
N ARG A 24 46.44 -9.98 -18.58
CA ARG A 24 46.07 -8.63 -18.16
C ARG A 24 44.60 -8.60 -17.90
N PRO A 25 44.15 -8.14 -16.72
CA PRO A 25 42.71 -7.99 -16.45
C PRO A 25 42.10 -7.21 -17.61
N PRO A 26 40.92 -7.59 -18.10
CA PRO A 26 40.29 -6.92 -19.24
C PRO A 26 40.25 -5.42 -18.92
N ALA A 27 40.84 -4.63 -19.86
CA ALA A 27 40.85 -3.18 -19.70
C ALA A 27 39.43 -2.71 -19.43
N ARG A 28 39.17 -2.25 -18.23
CA ARG A 28 37.88 -1.59 -17.89
C ARG A 28 37.69 -0.50 -18.94
N ARG A 29 36.71 -0.67 -19.82
CA ARG A 29 36.29 0.40 -20.73
C ARG A 29 36.08 1.63 -19.86
N ARG A 30 36.97 2.61 -19.97
CA ARG A 30 36.79 3.92 -19.34
C ARG A 30 35.55 4.52 -19.98
N VAL A 31 34.43 4.47 -19.27
CA VAL A 31 33.25 5.21 -19.65
C VAL A 31 33.68 6.68 -19.74
N ALA A 32 33.37 7.33 -20.85
CA ALA A 32 33.81 8.70 -21.08
C ALA A 32 33.29 9.60 -19.94
N PRO A 33 34.10 10.39 -19.28
CA PRO A 33 33.71 11.17 -18.08
C PRO A 33 32.56 12.12 -18.35
N TRP A 34 32.34 12.52 -19.61
CA TRP A 34 31.20 13.35 -20.00
C TRP A 34 29.85 12.59 -19.89
N ALA A 35 29.84 11.27 -20.12
CA ALA A 35 28.63 10.45 -19.99
C ALA A 35 28.14 10.38 -18.55
N ASP A 36 29.06 10.25 -17.58
CA ASP A 36 28.74 10.28 -16.15
C ASP A 36 28.21 11.66 -15.73
N THR A 37 28.80 12.74 -16.27
CA THR A 37 28.35 14.11 -15.98
C THR A 37 26.94 14.34 -16.55
N VAL A 38 26.69 13.93 -17.78
CA VAL A 38 25.35 14.04 -18.42
C VAL A 38 24.33 13.19 -17.64
N PHE A 39 24.66 11.97 -17.28
CA PHE A 39 23.80 11.10 -16.47
C PHE A 39 23.47 11.75 -15.12
N SER A 40 24.49 12.25 -14.42
CA SER A 40 24.31 12.96 -13.15
C SER A 40 23.44 14.19 -13.30
N LEU A 41 23.63 15.00 -14.34
CA LEU A 41 22.83 16.20 -14.60
C LEU A 41 21.35 15.83 -14.88
N LEU A 42 21.11 14.80 -15.70
CA LEU A 42 19.76 14.33 -16.01
C LEU A 42 19.04 13.79 -14.77
N THR A 43 19.74 13.00 -13.94
CA THR A 43 19.14 12.46 -12.70
C THR A 43 18.82 13.55 -11.68
N HIS A 44 19.72 14.52 -11.48
CA HIS A 44 19.44 15.68 -10.61
C HIS A 44 18.34 16.56 -11.20
N GLY A 45 18.34 16.79 -12.50
CA GLY A 45 17.29 17.54 -13.20
C GLY A 45 15.91 16.88 -13.04
N ALA A 46 15.82 15.56 -13.21
CA ALA A 46 14.58 14.81 -12.98
C ALA A 46 14.10 14.90 -11.52
N ALA A 47 15.04 14.81 -10.55
CA ALA A 47 14.70 14.96 -9.13
C ALA A 47 14.17 16.36 -8.81
N TRP A 48 14.80 17.41 -9.30
CA TRP A 48 14.35 18.79 -9.15
C TRP A 48 13.01 19.05 -9.84
N LEU A 49 12.81 18.49 -11.03
CA LEU A 49 11.53 18.58 -11.75
C LEU A 49 10.40 17.94 -10.95
N THR A 50 10.62 16.75 -10.41
CA THR A 50 9.62 16.08 -9.55
C THR A 50 9.27 16.91 -8.32
N LEU A 51 10.28 17.49 -7.67
CA LEU A 51 10.06 18.36 -6.51
C LEU A 51 9.29 19.63 -6.88
N ALA A 52 9.64 20.26 -8.02
CA ALA A 52 8.97 21.45 -8.52
C ALA A 52 7.50 21.18 -8.89
N LEU A 53 7.22 20.04 -9.52
CA LEU A 53 5.85 19.62 -9.83
C LEU A 53 5.04 19.40 -8.55
N LEU A 54 5.61 18.73 -7.54
CA LEU A 54 4.94 18.53 -6.25
C LEU A 54 4.64 19.87 -5.56
N ALA A 55 5.63 20.76 -5.52
CA ALA A 55 5.46 22.09 -4.95
C ALA A 55 4.41 22.91 -5.72
N GLY A 56 4.38 22.79 -7.05
CA GLY A 56 3.37 23.41 -7.91
C GLY A 56 1.95 22.90 -7.62
N ILE A 57 1.78 21.59 -7.47
CA ILE A 57 0.48 21.00 -7.09
C ILE A 57 0.03 21.52 -5.72
N ILE A 58 0.90 21.49 -4.70
CA ILE A 58 0.56 22.00 -3.38
C ILE A 58 0.21 23.48 -3.45
N GLY A 59 1.01 24.28 -4.17
CA GLY A 59 0.75 25.72 -4.36
C GLY A 59 -0.59 25.99 -5.04
N SER A 60 -0.92 25.24 -6.09
CA SER A 60 -2.21 25.37 -6.79
C SER A 60 -3.40 25.00 -5.91
N LEU A 61 -3.27 23.93 -5.10
CA LEU A 61 -4.30 23.52 -4.14
C LEU A 61 -4.49 24.59 -3.05
N LEU A 62 -3.42 25.17 -2.51
CA LEU A 62 -3.49 26.23 -1.51
C LEU A 62 -4.15 27.50 -2.06
N VAL A 63 -3.80 27.92 -3.26
CA VAL A 63 -4.39 29.10 -3.91
C VAL A 63 -5.86 28.84 -4.23
N GLY A 64 -6.19 27.66 -4.80
CA GLY A 64 -7.57 27.32 -5.12
C GLY A 64 -8.47 27.12 -3.91
N ALA A 65 -7.92 26.59 -2.79
CA ALA A 65 -8.66 26.42 -1.54
C ALA A 65 -8.77 27.72 -0.72
N ALA A 66 -7.97 28.76 -1.02
CA ALA A 66 -7.89 29.97 -0.20
C ALA A 66 -9.26 30.64 0.07
N PRO A 67 -10.23 30.75 -0.87
CA PRO A 67 -11.55 31.29 -0.59
C PRO A 67 -12.30 30.47 0.46
N ALA A 68 -12.30 29.13 0.34
CA ALA A 68 -12.96 28.24 1.29
C ALA A 68 -12.28 28.26 2.66
N ILE A 69 -10.96 28.28 2.71
CA ILE A 69 -10.19 28.37 3.96
C ILE A 69 -10.50 29.68 4.69
N LYS A 70 -10.61 30.80 3.98
CA LYS A 70 -10.94 32.10 4.58
C LYS A 70 -12.37 32.14 5.10
N HIS A 71 -13.32 31.49 4.40
CA HIS A 71 -14.74 31.51 4.75
C HIS A 71 -15.08 30.55 5.88
N PHE A 72 -14.64 29.30 5.80
CA PHE A 72 -15.01 28.23 6.73
C PHE A 72 -13.93 27.94 7.78
N GLY A 73 -12.67 28.27 7.51
CA GLY A 73 -11.54 28.01 8.41
C GLY A 73 -11.41 26.51 8.75
N LEU A 74 -11.03 26.23 10.00
CA LEU A 74 -10.96 24.86 10.54
C LEU A 74 -12.34 24.27 10.84
N GLY A 75 -13.39 25.06 10.90
CA GLY A 75 -14.76 24.59 11.06
C GLY A 75 -15.21 23.65 9.93
N PHE A 76 -14.63 23.81 8.74
CA PHE A 76 -14.85 22.90 7.61
C PHE A 76 -14.53 21.43 7.93
N LEU A 77 -13.55 21.17 8.76
CA LEU A 77 -13.12 19.80 9.10
C LEU A 77 -14.09 19.08 10.04
N VAL A 78 -14.92 19.82 10.76
CA VAL A 78 -15.84 19.28 11.79
C VAL A 78 -17.31 19.48 11.42
N SER A 79 -17.63 20.29 10.41
CA SER A 79 -18.98 20.44 9.90
C SER A 79 -19.42 19.25 9.05
N THR A 80 -20.66 18.82 9.25
CA THR A 80 -21.34 17.77 8.45
C THR A 80 -22.19 18.31 7.32
N ASP A 81 -22.40 19.63 7.29
CA ASP A 81 -23.30 20.27 6.32
C ASP A 81 -22.64 20.32 4.93
N TRP A 82 -23.32 19.82 3.92
CA TRP A 82 -22.90 19.95 2.53
C TRP A 82 -24.09 20.31 1.67
N ASP A 83 -24.26 21.61 1.44
CA ASP A 83 -25.36 22.18 0.66
C ASP A 83 -24.85 23.20 -0.34
N PRO A 84 -24.70 22.83 -1.62
CA PRO A 84 -24.26 23.74 -2.67
C PRO A 84 -25.22 24.92 -2.92
N VAL A 85 -26.50 24.77 -2.59
CA VAL A 85 -27.52 25.82 -2.82
C VAL A 85 -27.41 26.92 -1.77
N GLN A 86 -27.17 26.52 -0.50
CA GLN A 86 -26.96 27.46 0.61
C GLN A 86 -25.51 27.89 0.80
N GLU A 87 -24.61 27.43 -0.06
CA GLU A 87 -23.15 27.65 0.03
C GLU A 87 -22.55 27.26 1.40
N LYS A 88 -23.11 26.22 2.02
CA LYS A 88 -22.59 25.64 3.27
C LYS A 88 -21.80 24.38 2.97
N PHE A 89 -20.53 24.36 3.36
CA PHE A 89 -19.66 23.23 3.06
C PHE A 89 -18.89 22.79 4.30
N GLY A 90 -18.91 21.47 4.55
CA GLY A 90 -18.18 20.80 5.62
C GLY A 90 -17.64 19.45 5.14
N GLY A 91 -16.41 19.14 5.52
CA GLY A 91 -15.68 17.98 5.02
C GLY A 91 -15.79 16.73 5.90
N LEU A 92 -16.44 16.78 7.08
CA LEU A 92 -16.40 15.71 8.06
C LEU A 92 -16.91 14.37 7.51
N VAL A 93 -18.01 14.38 6.76
CA VAL A 93 -18.61 13.16 6.18
C VAL A 93 -17.62 12.46 5.25
N MET A 94 -17.00 13.22 4.35
CA MET A 94 -16.04 12.71 3.38
C MET A 94 -14.72 12.25 4.04
N ILE A 95 -14.25 12.97 5.06
CA ILE A 95 -13.09 12.59 5.86
C ILE A 95 -13.35 11.28 6.59
N TYR A 96 -14.51 11.18 7.27
CA TYR A 96 -14.93 9.98 7.98
C TYR A 96 -15.05 8.77 7.04
N GLY A 97 -15.75 8.93 5.91
CA GLY A 97 -15.89 7.87 4.92
C GLY A 97 -14.55 7.38 4.37
N THR A 98 -13.64 8.30 4.03
CA THR A 98 -12.29 7.94 3.55
C THR A 98 -11.48 7.18 4.59
N LEU A 99 -11.48 7.62 5.85
CA LEU A 99 -10.73 6.98 6.92
C LEU A 99 -11.32 5.61 7.29
N MET A 100 -12.66 5.52 7.41
CA MET A 100 -13.31 4.27 7.79
C MET A 100 -13.22 3.20 6.71
N THR A 101 -13.44 3.53 5.44
CA THR A 101 -13.28 2.57 4.34
C THR A 101 -11.85 2.07 4.23
N SER A 102 -10.86 2.96 4.37
CA SER A 102 -9.44 2.58 4.35
C SER A 102 -9.06 1.72 5.56
N LEU A 103 -9.59 2.02 6.74
CA LEU A 103 -9.35 1.23 7.95
C LEU A 103 -9.91 -0.19 7.81
N ILE A 104 -11.18 -0.32 7.39
CA ILE A 104 -11.82 -1.61 7.14
C ILE A 104 -11.03 -2.40 6.08
N ALA A 105 -10.65 -1.74 4.99
CA ALA A 105 -9.87 -2.36 3.93
C ALA A 105 -8.54 -2.93 4.46
N LEU A 106 -7.80 -2.19 5.27
CA LEU A 106 -6.54 -2.67 5.85
C LEU A 106 -6.72 -3.80 6.85
N LEU A 107 -7.74 -3.71 7.71
CA LEU A 107 -8.04 -4.76 8.69
C LEU A 107 -8.28 -6.13 8.02
N ILE A 108 -8.85 -6.12 6.82
CA ILE A 108 -9.09 -7.34 6.03
C ILE A 108 -7.85 -7.67 5.17
N ALA A 109 -7.33 -6.68 4.45
CA ALA A 109 -6.29 -6.92 3.45
C ALA A 109 -4.94 -7.33 4.06
N VAL A 110 -4.54 -6.75 5.18
CA VAL A 110 -3.22 -7.04 5.78
C VAL A 110 -3.09 -8.53 6.20
N PRO A 111 -4.00 -9.11 7.00
CA PRO A 111 -3.87 -10.51 7.38
C PRO A 111 -4.01 -11.46 6.20
N VAL A 112 -4.90 -11.17 5.25
CA VAL A 112 -5.07 -12.01 4.05
C VAL A 112 -3.83 -11.96 3.16
N SER A 113 -3.32 -10.78 2.88
CA SER A 113 -2.10 -10.59 2.06
C SER A 113 -0.87 -11.23 2.70
N PHE A 114 -0.75 -11.12 4.02
CA PHE A 114 0.31 -11.78 4.79
C PHE A 114 0.22 -13.31 4.65
N GLY A 115 -0.98 -13.88 4.80
CA GLY A 115 -1.21 -15.32 4.59
C GLY A 115 -0.88 -15.78 3.17
N ILE A 116 -1.30 -15.02 2.15
CA ILE A 116 -0.99 -15.30 0.74
C ILE A 116 0.52 -15.27 0.49
N ALA A 117 1.20 -14.23 0.97
CA ALA A 117 2.65 -14.09 0.81
C ALA A 117 3.41 -15.25 1.48
N LEU A 118 3.04 -15.62 2.71
CA LEU A 118 3.62 -16.78 3.41
C LEU A 118 3.36 -18.09 2.66
N PHE A 119 2.14 -18.28 2.19
CA PHE A 119 1.82 -19.47 1.43
C PHE A 119 2.72 -19.60 0.20
N LEU A 120 2.89 -18.51 -0.56
CA LEU A 120 3.69 -18.51 -1.78
C LEU A 120 5.19 -18.70 -1.52
N THR A 121 5.73 -18.17 -0.44
CA THR A 121 7.19 -18.22 -0.18
C THR A 121 7.60 -19.48 0.56
N GLU A 122 6.82 -19.92 1.55
CA GLU A 122 7.22 -20.98 2.47
C GLU A 122 6.49 -22.32 2.27
N LEU A 123 5.22 -22.30 1.83
CA LEU A 123 4.37 -23.50 1.81
C LEU A 123 4.08 -24.02 0.40
N ALA A 124 3.99 -23.16 -0.61
CA ALA A 124 3.59 -23.55 -1.95
C ALA A 124 4.64 -24.47 -2.62
N PRO A 125 4.21 -25.58 -3.22
CA PRO A 125 5.08 -26.43 -4.03
C PRO A 125 5.61 -25.64 -5.24
N GLY A 126 6.82 -25.95 -5.71
CA GLY A 126 7.52 -25.18 -6.74
C GLY A 126 6.71 -24.98 -8.04
N TRP A 127 5.92 -25.98 -8.44
CA TRP A 127 5.09 -25.90 -9.65
C TRP A 127 3.92 -24.91 -9.51
N LEU A 128 3.43 -24.66 -8.28
CA LEU A 128 2.28 -23.79 -8.01
C LEU A 128 2.70 -22.34 -7.69
N ARG A 129 3.88 -22.14 -7.13
CA ARG A 129 4.40 -20.83 -6.70
C ARG A 129 4.40 -19.81 -7.84
N ARG A 130 4.93 -20.18 -9.00
CA ARG A 130 5.04 -19.28 -10.16
C ARG A 130 3.68 -18.92 -10.78
N PRO A 131 2.76 -19.87 -11.10
CA PRO A 131 1.44 -19.54 -11.63
C PRO A 131 0.61 -18.66 -10.71
N LEU A 132 0.60 -18.96 -9.40
CA LEU A 132 -0.14 -18.14 -8.44
C LEU A 132 0.45 -16.74 -8.28
N GLY A 133 1.79 -16.62 -8.28
CA GLY A 133 2.44 -15.31 -8.26
C GLY A 133 2.00 -14.43 -9.44
N ILE A 134 2.04 -14.99 -10.66
CA ILE A 134 1.56 -14.30 -11.87
C ILE A 134 0.06 -13.95 -11.77
N ALA A 135 -0.77 -14.86 -11.26
CA ALA A 135 -2.21 -14.61 -11.10
C ALA A 135 -2.48 -13.43 -10.15
N ILE A 136 -1.72 -13.31 -9.05
CA ILE A 136 -1.83 -12.20 -8.10
C ILE A 136 -1.38 -10.88 -8.75
N GLU A 137 -0.29 -10.90 -9.51
CA GLU A 137 0.19 -9.72 -10.24
C GLU A 137 -0.82 -9.26 -11.29
N LEU A 138 -1.45 -10.18 -12.03
CA LEU A 138 -2.51 -9.87 -12.99
C LEU A 138 -3.75 -9.31 -12.29
N LEU A 139 -4.13 -9.84 -11.12
CA LEU A 139 -5.26 -9.33 -10.34
C LEU A 139 -4.99 -7.91 -9.84
N ALA A 140 -3.74 -7.58 -9.46
CA ALA A 140 -3.33 -6.24 -9.07
C ALA A 140 -3.42 -5.22 -10.23
N ALA A 141 -3.35 -5.68 -11.49
CA ALA A 141 -3.42 -4.86 -12.68
C ALA A 141 -4.86 -4.59 -13.17
N VAL A 142 -5.88 -5.25 -12.58
CA VAL A 142 -7.29 -5.02 -12.95
C VAL A 142 -7.68 -3.57 -12.62
N PRO A 143 -8.33 -2.83 -13.57
CA PRO A 143 -8.81 -1.48 -13.32
C PRO A 143 -9.80 -1.42 -12.15
N SER A 144 -9.67 -0.44 -11.26
CA SER A 144 -10.49 -0.30 -10.05
C SER A 144 -11.99 -0.17 -10.32
N ILE A 145 -12.35 0.44 -11.47
CA ILE A 145 -13.75 0.55 -11.89
C ILE A 145 -14.44 -0.80 -12.03
N VAL A 146 -13.70 -1.85 -12.46
CA VAL A 146 -14.27 -3.22 -12.59
C VAL A 146 -14.66 -3.77 -11.22
N TYR A 147 -13.81 -3.57 -10.22
CA TYR A 147 -14.13 -3.94 -8.83
C TYR A 147 -15.33 -3.18 -8.30
N GLY A 148 -15.44 -1.88 -8.59
CA GLY A 148 -16.56 -1.05 -8.19
C GLY A 148 -17.89 -1.50 -8.80
N MET A 149 -17.92 -1.71 -10.12
CA MET A 149 -19.11 -2.19 -10.81
C MET A 149 -19.52 -3.59 -10.37
N TRP A 150 -18.57 -4.52 -10.26
CA TRP A 150 -18.83 -5.85 -9.73
C TRP A 150 -19.31 -5.78 -8.27
N GLY A 151 -18.71 -4.90 -7.49
CA GLY A 151 -19.08 -4.63 -6.11
C GLY A 151 -20.54 -4.18 -5.97
N LEU A 152 -20.96 -3.24 -6.80
CA LEU A 152 -22.32 -2.72 -6.79
C LEU A 152 -23.35 -3.75 -7.29
N LEU A 153 -23.09 -4.38 -8.45
CA LEU A 153 -24.09 -5.17 -9.16
C LEU A 153 -24.19 -6.61 -8.65
N VAL A 154 -23.10 -7.19 -8.15
CA VAL A 154 -23.04 -8.60 -7.76
C VAL A 154 -22.79 -8.76 -6.28
N PHE A 155 -21.72 -8.16 -5.78
CA PHE A 155 -21.30 -8.36 -4.39
C PHE A 155 -22.25 -7.68 -3.40
N GLY A 156 -22.73 -6.46 -3.68
CA GLY A 156 -23.64 -5.69 -2.81
C GLY A 156 -24.89 -6.46 -2.43
N PRO A 157 -25.70 -6.96 -3.39
CA PRO A 157 -26.88 -7.78 -3.10
C PRO A 157 -26.57 -9.04 -2.28
N ILE A 158 -25.45 -9.70 -2.56
CA ILE A 158 -24.99 -10.88 -1.79
C ILE A 158 -24.64 -10.46 -0.37
N LEU A 159 -23.87 -9.40 -0.19
CA LEU A 159 -23.48 -8.88 1.12
C LEU A 159 -24.71 -8.45 1.95
N ALA A 160 -25.68 -7.78 1.32
CA ALA A 160 -26.92 -7.38 1.97
C ALA A 160 -27.65 -8.57 2.56
N THR A 161 -27.89 -9.60 1.74
CA THR A 161 -28.72 -10.74 2.10
C THR A 161 -28.03 -11.70 3.08
N TYR A 162 -26.75 -12.02 2.83
CA TYR A 162 -26.07 -13.09 3.56
C TYR A 162 -25.22 -12.58 4.72
N VAL A 163 -24.89 -11.30 4.78
CA VAL A 163 -24.01 -10.73 5.83
C VAL A 163 -24.72 -9.63 6.60
N GLN A 164 -25.21 -8.58 5.91
CA GLN A 164 -25.75 -7.41 6.62
C GLN A 164 -27.03 -7.74 7.38
N GLN A 165 -28.03 -8.39 6.74
CA GLN A 165 -29.28 -8.73 7.38
C GLN A 165 -29.10 -9.71 8.56
N PRO A 166 -28.37 -10.83 8.44
CA PRO A 166 -28.11 -11.71 9.59
C PRO A 166 -27.32 -11.02 10.71
N LEU A 167 -26.29 -10.23 10.37
CA LEU A 167 -25.49 -9.53 11.37
C LEU A 167 -26.32 -8.49 12.12
N GLN A 168 -27.19 -7.76 11.42
CA GLN A 168 -28.10 -6.82 12.03
C GLN A 168 -29.09 -7.51 12.96
N SER A 169 -29.68 -8.65 12.54
CA SER A 169 -30.61 -9.41 13.36
C SER A 169 -29.97 -9.97 14.64
N LEU A 170 -28.69 -10.39 14.57
CA LEU A 170 -27.93 -10.90 15.70
C LEU A 170 -27.50 -9.81 16.68
N LEU A 171 -27.15 -8.63 16.18
CA LEU A 171 -26.62 -7.53 16.98
C LEU A 171 -27.69 -6.51 17.38
N ASN A 172 -28.91 -6.62 16.84
CA ASN A 172 -30.04 -5.77 17.18
C ASN A 172 -30.43 -5.98 18.66
N GLY A 173 -30.11 -5.01 19.49
CA GLY A 173 -30.32 -5.10 20.95
C GLY A 173 -29.03 -5.23 21.79
N VAL A 174 -27.88 -5.39 21.16
CA VAL A 174 -26.59 -5.34 21.86
C VAL A 174 -26.14 -3.87 21.97
N PRO A 175 -25.93 -3.33 23.19
CA PRO A 175 -25.47 -1.95 23.37
C PRO A 175 -24.17 -1.72 22.59
N TYR A 176 -24.03 -0.53 21.98
CA TYR A 176 -22.88 -0.10 21.15
C TYR A 176 -22.70 -0.86 19.84
N LEU A 177 -22.73 -2.20 19.81
CA LEU A 177 -22.56 -2.98 18.57
C LEU A 177 -23.75 -2.86 17.64
N GLY A 178 -24.98 -2.81 18.19
CA GLY A 178 -26.20 -2.55 17.41
C GLY A 178 -26.16 -1.19 16.70
N ALA A 179 -25.60 -0.16 17.36
CA ALA A 179 -25.44 1.15 16.76
C ALA A 179 -24.45 1.16 15.56
N LEU A 180 -23.40 0.32 15.59
CA LEU A 180 -22.43 0.21 14.51
C LEU A 180 -22.99 -0.51 13.27
N VAL A 181 -24.02 -1.32 13.41
CA VAL A 181 -24.67 -2.06 12.32
C VAL A 181 -26.10 -1.55 12.05
N SER A 182 -26.47 -0.40 12.61
CA SER A 182 -27.74 0.27 12.33
C SER A 182 -27.75 0.83 10.92
N GLY A 183 -28.93 0.94 10.30
CA GLY A 183 -29.05 1.46 8.94
C GLY A 183 -29.61 0.43 7.96
N PRO A 184 -29.92 0.82 6.73
CA PRO A 184 -30.56 -0.07 5.75
C PRO A 184 -29.55 -1.10 5.22
N PRO A 185 -29.82 -2.41 5.34
CA PRO A 185 -28.92 -3.47 4.84
C PRO A 185 -29.11 -3.66 3.32
N VAL A 186 -28.69 -2.68 2.53
CA VAL A 186 -28.86 -2.64 1.06
C VAL A 186 -27.60 -3.05 0.27
N GLY A 187 -26.51 -3.39 0.97
CA GLY A 187 -25.26 -3.78 0.31
C GLY A 187 -24.44 -2.60 -0.22
N ILE A 188 -24.86 -1.36 0.03
CA ILE A 188 -24.18 -0.12 -0.32
C ILE A 188 -23.88 0.62 0.98
N GLY A 189 -22.65 1.14 1.12
CA GLY A 189 -22.23 1.88 2.31
C GLY A 189 -20.76 1.68 2.65
N ILE A 190 -20.35 2.15 3.82
CA ILE A 190 -18.94 2.16 4.28
C ILE A 190 -18.36 0.74 4.34
N LEU A 191 -19.12 -0.25 4.86
CA LEU A 191 -18.63 -1.63 4.95
C LEU A 191 -18.41 -2.24 3.58
N SER A 192 -19.36 -2.10 2.66
CA SER A 192 -19.27 -2.61 1.29
C SER A 192 -18.07 -2.01 0.56
N ALA A 193 -17.90 -0.69 0.66
CA ALA A 193 -16.77 0.02 0.09
C ALA A 193 -15.45 -0.46 0.70
N GLY A 194 -15.37 -0.65 2.02
CA GLY A 194 -14.19 -1.16 2.71
C GLY A 194 -13.81 -2.57 2.28
N ILE A 195 -14.78 -3.48 2.10
CA ILE A 195 -14.53 -4.85 1.63
C ILE A 195 -14.06 -4.88 0.18
N ILE A 196 -14.72 -4.15 -0.72
CA ILE A 196 -14.30 -4.05 -2.13
C ILE A 196 -12.91 -3.47 -2.25
N LEU A 197 -12.62 -2.42 -1.48
CA LEU A 197 -11.30 -1.83 -1.40
C LEU A 197 -10.26 -2.84 -0.86
N ALA A 198 -10.61 -3.66 0.14
CA ALA A 198 -9.75 -4.73 0.63
C ALA A 198 -9.41 -5.74 -0.48
N ILE A 199 -10.42 -6.24 -1.19
CA ILE A 199 -10.23 -7.20 -2.30
C ILE A 199 -9.26 -6.64 -3.35
N MET A 200 -9.38 -5.35 -3.66
CA MET A 200 -8.53 -4.68 -4.65
C MET A 200 -7.08 -4.49 -4.18
N ILE A 201 -6.87 -4.18 -2.88
CA ILE A 201 -5.51 -3.93 -2.37
C ILE A 201 -4.78 -5.20 -1.92
N ILE A 202 -5.49 -6.31 -1.64
CA ILE A 202 -4.90 -7.60 -1.26
C ILE A 202 -3.80 -8.04 -2.23
N PRO A 203 -4.02 -8.14 -3.56
CA PRO A 203 -2.98 -8.62 -4.47
C PRO A 203 -1.76 -7.69 -4.50
N PHE A 204 -1.95 -6.40 -4.36
CA PHE A 204 -0.87 -5.43 -4.31
C PHE A 204 -0.01 -5.61 -3.03
N ILE A 205 -0.63 -5.68 -1.86
CA ILE A 205 0.09 -5.89 -0.59
C ILE A 205 0.76 -7.27 -0.58
N ALA A 206 0.08 -8.31 -1.07
CA ALA A 206 0.60 -9.67 -1.12
C ALA A 206 1.85 -9.80 -2.00
N SER A 207 1.88 -9.13 -3.17
CA SER A 207 3.05 -9.13 -4.04
C SER A 207 4.26 -8.46 -3.37
N VAL A 208 4.06 -7.30 -2.74
CA VAL A 208 5.14 -6.60 -2.02
C VAL A 208 5.63 -7.45 -0.84
N MET A 209 4.74 -8.05 -0.06
CA MET A 209 5.13 -8.90 1.07
C MET A 209 5.86 -10.17 0.61
N ARG A 210 5.46 -10.79 -0.50
CA ARG A 210 6.16 -11.93 -1.11
C ARG A 210 7.60 -11.55 -1.44
N ASP A 211 7.80 -10.46 -2.17
CA ASP A 211 9.13 -10.00 -2.56
C ASP A 211 10.01 -9.71 -1.33
N VAL A 212 9.42 -9.13 -0.29
CA VAL A 212 10.10 -8.88 0.99
C VAL A 212 10.49 -10.18 1.71
N PHE A 213 9.64 -11.21 1.72
CA PHE A 213 9.95 -12.51 2.34
C PHE A 213 11.05 -13.28 1.58
N GLU A 214 11.10 -13.12 0.26
CA GLU A 214 12.13 -13.74 -0.60
C GLU A 214 13.53 -13.15 -0.34
N VAL A 215 13.66 -11.94 0.21
CA VAL A 215 14.95 -11.35 0.59
C VAL A 215 15.63 -12.11 1.75
N THR A 216 14.89 -12.89 2.52
CA THR A 216 15.45 -13.65 3.64
C THR A 216 16.44 -14.70 3.13
N PRO A 217 17.74 -14.66 3.55
CA PRO A 217 18.75 -15.62 3.09
C PRO A 217 18.37 -17.08 3.40
N ALA A 218 18.51 -17.95 2.40
CA ALA A 218 18.18 -19.37 2.54
C ALA A 218 18.96 -20.03 3.70
N MET A 219 20.23 -19.64 3.89
CA MET A 219 21.09 -20.15 4.97
C MET A 219 20.45 -19.96 6.36
N LEU A 220 19.80 -18.84 6.62
CA LEU A 220 19.13 -18.59 7.92
C LEU A 220 17.95 -19.54 8.13
N LYS A 221 17.16 -19.78 7.07
CA LYS A 221 16.03 -20.70 7.12
C LYS A 221 16.51 -22.16 7.29
N GLU A 222 17.49 -22.58 6.49
CA GLU A 222 18.09 -23.93 6.54
C GLU A 222 18.73 -24.19 7.90
N SER A 223 19.44 -23.23 8.48
CA SER A 223 20.03 -23.36 9.82
C SER A 223 18.94 -23.58 10.89
N ALA A 224 17.83 -22.85 10.82
CA ALA A 224 16.73 -23.01 11.76
C ALA A 224 16.06 -24.40 11.61
N TYR A 225 15.84 -24.86 10.37
CA TYR A 225 15.33 -26.21 10.11
C TYR A 225 16.31 -27.29 10.60
N GLY A 226 17.62 -27.08 10.41
CA GLY A 226 18.65 -27.99 10.91
C GLY A 226 18.68 -28.12 12.44
N LEU A 227 18.23 -27.09 13.16
CA LEU A 227 18.02 -27.11 14.62
C LEU A 227 16.68 -27.73 15.04
N GLY A 228 15.87 -28.23 14.09
CA GLY A 228 14.60 -28.89 14.37
C GLY A 228 13.40 -27.94 14.47
N SER A 229 13.53 -26.68 14.02
CA SER A 229 12.39 -25.75 14.02
C SER A 229 11.32 -26.14 13.03
N THR A 230 10.06 -25.95 13.41
CA THR A 230 8.91 -26.09 12.50
C THR A 230 8.82 -24.91 11.54
N THR A 231 8.11 -25.05 10.42
CA THR A 231 7.91 -23.95 9.45
C THR A 231 7.31 -22.72 10.12
N TRP A 232 6.36 -22.89 11.04
CA TRP A 232 5.77 -21.81 11.82
C TRP A 232 6.81 -21.05 12.63
N GLU A 233 7.71 -21.77 13.31
CA GLU A 233 8.78 -21.14 14.11
C GLU A 233 9.80 -20.42 13.22
N VAL A 234 10.15 -20.96 12.06
CA VAL A 234 11.03 -20.31 11.08
C VAL A 234 10.40 -19.01 10.60
N VAL A 235 9.11 -19.01 10.27
CA VAL A 235 8.39 -17.78 9.88
C VAL A 235 8.43 -16.74 10.98
N TRP A 236 8.04 -17.08 12.22
CA TRP A 236 7.91 -16.12 13.31
C TRP A 236 9.24 -15.70 13.93
N LYS A 237 10.25 -16.57 13.97
CA LYS A 237 11.52 -16.31 14.64
C LYS A 237 12.65 -15.89 13.70
N VAL A 238 12.52 -16.18 12.38
CA VAL A 238 13.56 -15.88 11.37
C VAL A 238 13.02 -14.93 10.31
N VAL A 239 12.01 -15.34 9.52
CA VAL A 239 11.54 -14.59 8.36
C VAL A 239 10.95 -13.24 8.78
N LEU A 240 9.96 -13.24 9.66
CA LEU A 240 9.27 -12.03 10.08
C LEU A 240 10.16 -11.01 10.80
N PRO A 241 11.02 -11.39 11.76
CA PRO A 241 11.96 -10.44 12.35
C PRO A 241 12.94 -9.84 11.35
N TYR A 242 13.42 -10.66 10.39
CA TYR A 242 14.33 -10.20 9.33
C TYR A 242 13.67 -9.23 8.36
N THR A 243 12.39 -9.44 8.05
CA THR A 243 11.65 -8.70 7.01
C THR A 243 10.65 -7.68 7.55
N LYS A 244 10.54 -7.50 8.88
CA LYS A 244 9.51 -6.65 9.51
C LYS A 244 9.43 -5.24 8.96
N THR A 245 10.59 -4.64 8.63
CA THR A 245 10.64 -3.29 8.05
C THR A 245 10.01 -3.25 6.66
N GLY A 246 10.26 -4.27 5.84
CA GLY A 246 9.65 -4.41 4.51
C GLY A 246 8.15 -4.71 4.58
N VAL A 247 7.73 -5.57 5.53
CA VAL A 247 6.31 -5.86 5.76
C VAL A 247 5.54 -4.60 6.13
N VAL A 248 6.04 -3.82 7.10
CA VAL A 248 5.43 -2.53 7.46
C VAL A 248 5.43 -1.57 6.27
N GLY A 249 6.50 -1.54 5.47
CA GLY A 249 6.57 -0.77 4.24
C GLY A 249 5.47 -1.15 3.24
N GLY A 250 5.25 -2.45 3.01
CA GLY A 250 4.18 -2.96 2.14
C GLY A 250 2.78 -2.58 2.62
N ILE A 251 2.53 -2.67 3.93
CA ILE A 251 1.25 -2.22 4.53
C ILE A 251 1.02 -0.74 4.27
N MET A 252 2.05 0.09 4.46
CA MET A 252 1.94 1.54 4.28
C MET A 252 1.76 1.96 2.82
N LEU A 253 2.37 1.23 1.90
CA LEU A 253 2.11 1.41 0.46
C LEU A 253 0.65 1.05 0.12
N GLY A 254 0.13 -0.04 0.68
CA GLY A 254 -1.27 -0.42 0.56
C GLY A 254 -2.23 0.63 1.14
N LEU A 255 -1.90 1.20 2.31
CA LEU A 255 -2.67 2.29 2.92
C LEU A 255 -2.68 3.55 2.05
N GLY A 256 -1.52 3.94 1.50
CA GLY A 256 -1.46 5.08 0.59
C GLY A 256 -2.36 4.89 -0.64
N ARG A 257 -2.39 3.67 -1.20
CA ARG A 257 -3.30 3.31 -2.30
C ARG A 257 -4.76 3.35 -1.87
N ALA A 258 -5.09 2.82 -0.68
CA ALA A 258 -6.46 2.79 -0.16
C ALA A 258 -7.04 4.20 0.07
N LEU A 259 -6.26 5.12 0.64
CA LEU A 259 -6.68 6.51 0.89
C LEU A 259 -6.94 7.29 -0.40
N GLY A 260 -6.24 6.97 -1.49
CA GLY A 260 -6.38 7.64 -2.78
C GLY A 260 -7.34 6.94 -3.75
N GLU A 261 -7.99 5.84 -3.36
CA GLU A 261 -8.88 5.11 -4.27
C GLU A 261 -10.16 5.88 -4.55
N THR A 262 -10.49 6.01 -5.83
CA THR A 262 -11.62 6.80 -6.30
C THR A 262 -12.73 5.92 -6.85
N MET A 263 -12.48 5.23 -7.96
CA MET A 263 -13.55 4.60 -8.76
C MET A 263 -14.20 3.41 -8.05
N ALA A 264 -13.41 2.51 -7.43
CA ALA A 264 -13.98 1.35 -6.75
C ALA A 264 -14.90 1.78 -5.59
N VAL A 265 -14.49 2.81 -4.83
CA VAL A 265 -15.24 3.31 -3.69
C VAL A 265 -16.50 4.07 -4.13
N THR A 266 -16.41 4.94 -5.15
CA THR A 266 -17.52 5.76 -5.64
C THR A 266 -18.76 4.92 -6.00
N PHE A 267 -18.57 3.73 -6.59
CA PHE A 267 -19.68 2.87 -6.98
C PHE A 267 -20.42 2.24 -5.79
N VAL A 268 -19.76 2.01 -4.66
CA VAL A 268 -20.32 1.18 -3.57
C VAL A 268 -20.48 1.91 -2.24
N ILE A 269 -19.96 3.13 -2.08
CA ILE A 269 -20.05 3.89 -0.82
C ILE A 269 -21.42 4.55 -0.62
N GLY A 270 -22.15 4.83 -1.72
CA GLY A 270 -23.50 5.42 -1.69
C GLY A 270 -23.56 6.92 -1.94
N ASN A 271 -22.44 7.64 -1.92
CA ASN A 271 -22.30 9.07 -2.25
C ASN A 271 -23.27 10.00 -1.50
N MET A 272 -23.56 9.69 -0.23
CA MET A 272 -24.42 10.51 0.63
C MET A 272 -23.56 11.51 1.42
N ASN A 273 -23.89 12.79 1.30
CA ASN A 273 -23.17 13.89 1.97
C ASN A 273 -23.74 14.20 3.36
N GLN A 274 -24.45 13.26 3.98
CA GLN A 274 -25.04 13.38 5.31
C GLN A 274 -24.53 12.28 6.21
N LEU A 275 -24.28 12.58 7.47
CA LEU A 275 -23.89 11.61 8.48
C LEU A 275 -24.99 11.53 9.53
N ASN A 276 -25.91 10.56 9.36
CA ASN A 276 -27.01 10.35 10.30
C ASN A 276 -26.58 9.50 11.50
N SER A 277 -25.63 8.58 11.28
CA SER A 277 -25.06 7.73 12.33
C SER A 277 -23.60 7.36 12.01
N LEU A 278 -22.89 6.82 12.99
CA LEU A 278 -21.54 6.27 12.80
C LEU A 278 -21.58 4.80 12.35
N SER A 279 -22.71 4.33 11.82
CA SER A 279 -22.86 2.95 11.37
C SER A 279 -22.03 2.66 10.12
N VAL A 280 -21.44 1.47 10.10
CA VAL A 280 -20.69 0.98 8.94
C VAL A 280 -21.61 0.49 7.78
N PHE A 281 -22.92 0.31 8.06
CA PHE A 281 -23.90 -0.05 7.03
C PHE A 281 -24.48 1.17 6.32
N GLU A 282 -24.25 2.36 6.87
CA GLU A 282 -24.80 3.58 6.30
C GLU A 282 -24.04 3.99 5.05
N ALA A 283 -24.80 4.56 4.11
CA ALA A 283 -24.21 5.22 2.95
C ALA A 283 -23.50 6.50 3.39
N ALA A 284 -22.33 6.74 2.85
CA ALA A 284 -21.52 7.92 3.13
C ALA A 284 -20.89 8.42 1.82
N ASN A 285 -19.97 9.36 1.93
CA ASN A 285 -19.14 9.79 0.81
C ASN A 285 -17.67 9.73 1.20
N SER A 286 -16.78 9.59 0.23
CA SER A 286 -15.34 9.76 0.41
C SER A 286 -14.87 11.05 -0.22
N ILE A 287 -13.69 11.54 0.18
CA ILE A 287 -13.11 12.76 -0.40
C ILE A 287 -12.90 12.57 -1.90
N THR A 288 -12.34 11.44 -2.32
CA THR A 288 -12.07 11.14 -3.73
C THR A 288 -13.36 10.97 -4.53
N SER A 289 -14.40 10.39 -3.93
CA SER A 289 -15.71 10.20 -4.53
C SER A 289 -16.43 11.52 -4.74
N ALA A 290 -16.44 12.39 -3.73
CA ALA A 290 -17.01 13.74 -3.82
C ALA A 290 -16.33 14.56 -4.92
N LEU A 291 -15.00 14.53 -4.98
CA LEU A 291 -14.24 15.18 -6.05
C LEU A 291 -14.58 14.64 -7.43
N ALA A 292 -14.69 13.32 -7.58
CA ALA A 292 -15.01 12.71 -8.88
C ALA A 292 -16.41 13.05 -9.38
N ASN A 293 -17.37 13.12 -8.47
CA ASN A 293 -18.77 13.34 -8.82
C ASN A 293 -19.12 14.83 -9.02
N GLU A 294 -18.59 15.72 -8.17
CA GLU A 294 -19.05 17.09 -8.08
C GLU A 294 -18.13 18.12 -8.75
N PHE A 295 -16.83 17.79 -8.95
CA PHE A 295 -15.86 18.78 -9.44
C PHE A 295 -16.18 19.32 -10.85
N ALA A 296 -16.69 18.47 -11.73
CA ALA A 296 -17.03 18.85 -13.09
C ALA A 296 -18.31 19.74 -13.17
N GLU A 297 -19.19 19.64 -12.18
CA GLU A 297 -20.44 20.36 -12.08
C GLU A 297 -20.33 21.61 -11.21
N ALA A 298 -19.26 21.72 -10.42
CA ALA A 298 -19.03 22.84 -9.51
C ALA A 298 -18.78 24.14 -10.28
N GLY A 299 -19.69 25.11 -10.11
CA GLY A 299 -19.49 26.47 -10.62
C GLY A 299 -18.30 27.16 -9.96
N ALA A 300 -17.71 28.15 -10.64
CA ALA A 300 -16.66 28.97 -10.08
C ALA A 300 -17.17 29.70 -8.82
N GLY A 301 -16.52 29.49 -7.68
CA GLY A 301 -16.90 30.09 -6.40
C GLY A 301 -16.54 29.24 -5.18
N LEU A 302 -17.34 29.37 -4.12
CA LEU A 302 -17.13 28.64 -2.87
C LEU A 302 -17.26 27.14 -3.01
N HIS A 303 -18.13 26.62 -3.88
CA HIS A 303 -18.27 25.19 -4.11
C HIS A 303 -16.99 24.58 -4.67
N GLN A 304 -16.46 25.12 -5.77
CA GLN A 304 -15.20 24.66 -6.35
C GLN A 304 -14.03 24.80 -5.36
N ALA A 305 -13.96 25.94 -4.64
CA ALA A 305 -12.92 26.16 -3.64
C ALA A 305 -13.01 25.15 -2.47
N SER A 306 -14.22 24.74 -2.06
CA SER A 306 -14.45 23.73 -1.02
C SER A 306 -14.03 22.33 -1.46
N LEU A 307 -14.28 21.96 -2.72
CA LEU A 307 -13.78 20.72 -3.29
C LEU A 307 -12.25 20.70 -3.35
N ILE A 308 -11.62 21.81 -3.77
CA ILE A 308 -10.15 21.93 -3.75
C ILE A 308 -9.63 21.84 -2.31
N TYR A 309 -10.35 22.41 -1.33
CA TYR A 309 -10.01 22.28 0.08
C TYR A 309 -10.10 20.83 0.57
N LEU A 310 -11.10 20.06 0.16
CA LEU A 310 -11.15 18.60 0.42
C LEU A 310 -9.93 17.89 -0.16
N GLY A 311 -9.53 18.22 -1.39
CA GLY A 311 -8.30 17.68 -1.99
C GLY A 311 -7.05 18.01 -1.19
N LEU A 312 -6.94 19.24 -0.68
CA LEU A 312 -5.84 19.65 0.20
C LEU A 312 -5.87 18.88 1.54
N VAL A 313 -7.04 18.66 2.10
CA VAL A 313 -7.22 17.85 3.33
C VAL A 313 -6.79 16.41 3.09
N LEU A 314 -7.17 15.80 1.97
CA LEU A 314 -6.73 14.45 1.61
C LEU A 314 -5.21 14.37 1.47
N PHE A 315 -4.61 15.36 0.81
CA PHE A 315 -3.15 15.45 0.69
C PHE A 315 -2.49 15.52 2.08
N PHE A 316 -3.04 16.33 2.98
CA PHE A 316 -2.53 16.45 4.34
C PHE A 316 -2.70 15.15 5.15
N ILE A 317 -3.85 14.48 5.06
CA ILE A 317 -4.09 13.19 5.72
C ILE A 317 -3.08 12.16 5.23
N THR A 318 -2.91 12.01 3.91
CA THR A 318 -1.96 11.06 3.33
C THR A 318 -0.52 11.38 3.73
N PHE A 319 -0.15 12.66 3.74
CA PHE A 319 1.17 13.10 4.19
C PHE A 319 1.43 12.73 5.66
N VAL A 320 0.48 13.02 6.55
CA VAL A 320 0.59 12.69 7.99
C VAL A 320 0.72 11.18 8.18
N VAL A 321 -0.12 10.39 7.52
CA VAL A 321 -0.10 8.93 7.59
C VAL A 321 1.25 8.38 7.12
N LEU A 322 1.76 8.84 5.98
CA LEU A 322 3.06 8.41 5.45
C LEU A 322 4.24 8.90 6.31
N ALA A 323 4.15 10.11 6.87
CA ALA A 323 5.17 10.62 7.81
C ALA A 323 5.21 9.78 9.10
N CYS A 324 4.06 9.46 9.69
CA CYS A 324 3.96 8.56 10.85
C CYS A 324 4.53 7.18 10.55
N SER A 325 4.23 6.64 9.37
CA SER A 325 4.80 5.40 8.87
C SER A 325 6.33 5.44 8.82
N LYS A 326 6.88 6.48 8.22
CA LYS A 326 8.34 6.66 8.12
C LYS A 326 9.01 6.75 9.50
N VAL A 327 8.37 7.44 10.43
CA VAL A 327 8.85 7.52 11.83
C VAL A 327 8.83 6.13 12.47
N LEU A 328 7.76 5.36 12.28
CA LEU A 328 7.64 3.99 12.77
C LEU A 328 8.74 3.09 12.19
N LEU A 329 8.96 3.13 10.87
CA LEU A 329 10.00 2.38 10.19
C LEU A 329 11.40 2.73 10.69
N ASN A 330 11.68 4.02 10.92
CA ASN A 330 12.98 4.46 11.46
C ASN A 330 13.21 3.95 12.89
N LYS A 331 12.16 3.93 13.74
CA LYS A 331 12.25 3.34 15.08
C LYS A 331 12.52 1.83 15.03
N LEU A 332 11.87 1.11 14.11
CA LEU A 332 12.10 -0.32 13.93
C LEU A 332 13.56 -0.61 13.51
N LYS A 333 14.09 0.13 12.53
CA LYS A 333 15.49 0.00 12.06
C LYS A 333 16.51 0.30 13.18
N LYS A 334 16.27 1.34 13.99
CA LYS A 334 17.17 1.69 15.10
C LYS A 334 17.23 0.59 16.15
N ASN A 335 16.13 -0.09 16.41
CA ASN A 335 16.08 -1.20 17.36
C ASN A 335 16.76 -2.48 16.82
N GLU A 336 16.92 -2.62 15.51
CA GLU A 336 17.71 -3.69 14.87
C GLU A 336 19.22 -3.46 15.02
N GLY A 337 19.69 -2.25 14.72
CA GLY A 337 21.12 -1.91 14.87
C GLY A 337 21.63 -1.84 16.31
N ALA A 338 20.74 -1.81 17.31
CA ALA A 338 21.13 -1.84 18.72
C ALA A 338 21.20 -3.29 19.29
N ARG A 339 20.85 -4.31 18.51
CA ARG A 339 20.89 -5.73 18.90
C ARG A 339 22.01 -6.53 18.22
N THR A 340 22.77 -5.90 17.33
CA THR A 340 24.02 -6.40 16.73
C THR A 340 25.23 -5.73 17.38
#